data_f091a64685d9d3720324eb650be65e1d
#
_entry.id   f091a64685d9d3720324eb650be65e1d
#
_cell.length_a   1.000
_cell.length_b   1.000
_cell.length_c   1.000
_cell.angle_alpha   90.00
_cell.angle_beta   90.00
_cell.angle_gamma   90.00
#
_symmetry.space_group_name_H-M   'P 1'
#
loop_
_entity.id
_entity.type
_entity.pdbx_description
1 polymer ?
#
loop_
_entity_poly.entity_id
_entity_poly.type
_entity_poly.pdbx_seq_one_letter_code
_entity_poly.pdbx_strand_id
1 'polypeptide(L)'
;MEMKLKEQLNGIQHVGIPTNDIEKTIRFYETLGFEIAFQTVNEEADEKVAFLKLNTLVIETYENKAAKMESGAIDHIAIDVKDIEKVYEMIGEAGLNTTKDTVHFLPFWENGVKFFTIEGPNKEKVEFSQYL
;
A
#
# COMPACT_ATOMS: atom_id res chain seq x y z
N MET A 1 24.32 27.44 -16.37
CA MET A 1 24.25 25.97 -16.23
C MET A 1 22.80 25.56 -16.06
N GLU A 2 22.33 24.71 -16.92
CA GLU A 2 20.97 24.19 -16.80
C GLU A 2 20.93 23.05 -15.79
N MET A 3 19.98 23.11 -14.86
CA MET A 3 19.70 22.03 -13.92
C MET A 3 18.73 21.05 -14.58
N LYS A 4 19.07 19.78 -14.59
CA LYS A 4 18.19 18.75 -15.13
C LYS A 4 17.05 18.50 -14.16
N LEU A 5 15.85 18.27 -14.69
CA LEU A 5 14.66 18.01 -13.86
C LEU A 5 14.91 16.89 -12.86
N LYS A 6 15.58 15.82 -13.27
CA LYS A 6 15.84 14.68 -12.37
C LYS A 6 16.65 15.06 -11.12
N GLU A 7 17.45 16.13 -11.18
CA GLU A 7 18.21 16.62 -10.04
C GLU A 7 17.34 17.26 -8.96
N GLN A 8 16.12 17.66 -9.34
CA GLN A 8 15.14 18.23 -8.41
C GLN A 8 14.22 17.19 -7.80
N LEU A 9 14.21 15.98 -8.33
CA LEU A 9 13.26 14.94 -7.94
C LEU A 9 13.93 13.95 -6.98
N ASN A 10 13.34 13.76 -5.80
CA ASN A 10 13.87 12.87 -4.77
C ASN A 10 13.30 11.46 -4.83
N GLY A 11 12.30 11.25 -5.67
CA GLY A 11 11.58 9.98 -5.76
C GLY A 11 10.17 10.11 -5.22
N ILE A 12 9.56 9.01 -4.90
CA ILE A 12 8.18 9.02 -4.41
C ILE A 12 8.12 9.57 -2.98
N GLN A 13 7.16 10.46 -2.71
CA GLN A 13 6.92 10.99 -1.39
C GLN A 13 5.81 10.24 -0.68
N HIS A 14 4.67 10.04 -1.35
CA HIS A 14 3.56 9.26 -0.80
C HIS A 14 2.65 8.78 -1.92
N VAL A 15 1.79 7.83 -1.57
CA VAL A 15 0.72 7.33 -2.42
C VAL A 15 -0.60 7.74 -1.78
N GLY A 16 -1.49 8.38 -2.54
CA GLY A 16 -2.79 8.82 -2.05
C GLY A 16 -3.86 7.79 -2.29
N ILE A 17 -4.60 7.41 -1.24
CA ILE A 17 -5.68 6.44 -1.32
C ILE A 17 -6.93 7.04 -0.67
N PRO A 18 -7.94 7.40 -1.47
CA PRO A 18 -9.19 7.88 -0.91
C PRO A 18 -9.91 6.75 -0.17
N THR A 19 -10.69 7.10 0.83
CA THR A 19 -11.43 6.12 1.60
C THR A 19 -12.83 6.60 1.97
N ASN A 20 -13.72 5.64 2.17
CA ASN A 20 -15.06 5.89 2.69
C ASN A 20 -15.11 5.73 4.21
N ASP A 21 -14.08 5.13 4.81
CA ASP A 21 -13.97 4.89 6.25
C ASP A 21 -12.49 4.90 6.64
N ILE A 22 -12.02 6.06 7.11
CA ILE A 22 -10.59 6.23 7.39
C ILE A 22 -10.11 5.37 8.55
N GLU A 23 -10.94 5.15 9.56
CA GLU A 23 -10.54 4.34 10.71
C GLU A 23 -10.32 2.88 10.31
N LYS A 24 -11.17 2.36 9.43
CA LYS A 24 -11.01 1.02 8.87
C LYS A 24 -9.73 0.90 8.05
N THR A 25 -9.44 1.90 7.24
CA THR A 25 -8.21 1.94 6.43
C THR A 25 -6.97 2.01 7.32
N ILE A 26 -6.98 2.86 8.34
CA ILE A 26 -5.87 2.96 9.30
C ILE A 26 -5.63 1.60 9.96
N ARG A 27 -6.68 0.94 10.47
CA ARG A 27 -6.53 -0.36 11.13
C ARG A 27 -5.95 -1.42 10.19
N PHE A 28 -6.38 -1.41 8.94
CA PHE A 28 -5.83 -2.35 7.94
C PHE A 28 -4.32 -2.18 7.81
N TYR A 29 -3.85 -0.96 7.58
CA TYR A 29 -2.41 -0.71 7.40
C TYR A 29 -1.63 -0.88 8.70
N GLU A 30 -2.19 -0.52 9.85
CA GLU A 30 -1.56 -0.80 11.14
C GLU A 30 -1.34 -2.30 11.36
N THR A 31 -2.28 -3.13 10.93
CA THR A 31 -2.14 -4.59 11.01
C THR A 31 -0.95 -5.07 10.18
N LEU A 32 -0.64 -4.40 9.08
CA LEU A 32 0.53 -4.70 8.25
C LEU A 32 1.85 -4.18 8.85
N GLY A 33 1.76 -3.36 9.89
CA GLY A 33 2.94 -2.78 10.53
C GLY A 33 3.18 -1.32 10.24
N PHE A 34 2.26 -0.64 9.56
CA PHE A 34 2.37 0.81 9.34
C PHE A 34 2.12 1.53 10.66
N GLU A 35 2.73 2.69 10.78
CA GLU A 35 2.51 3.59 11.91
C GLU A 35 1.94 4.92 11.41
N ILE A 36 1.12 5.56 12.24
CA ILE A 36 0.59 6.88 11.91
C ILE A 36 1.73 7.88 12.05
N ALA A 37 2.14 8.48 10.93
CA ALA A 37 3.17 9.51 10.93
C ALA A 37 2.58 10.90 11.18
N PHE A 38 1.34 11.13 10.72
CA PHE A 38 0.67 12.42 10.88
C PHE A 38 -0.83 12.23 10.64
N GLN A 39 -1.63 12.92 11.43
CA GLN A 39 -3.09 12.96 11.26
C GLN A 39 -3.57 14.40 11.37
N THR A 40 -4.59 14.72 10.59
CA THR A 40 -5.21 16.04 10.65
C THR A 40 -6.60 15.99 10.04
N VAL A 41 -7.27 17.13 10.05
CA VAL A 41 -8.52 17.36 9.30
C VAL A 41 -8.26 18.47 8.31
N ASN A 42 -8.55 18.22 7.06
CA ASN A 42 -8.56 19.25 6.04
C ASN A 42 -9.92 19.98 6.16
N GLU A 43 -9.92 21.12 6.83
CA GLU A 43 -11.16 21.82 7.14
C GLU A 43 -11.90 22.36 5.92
N GLU A 44 -11.16 22.79 4.90
CA GLU A 44 -11.77 23.29 3.66
C GLU A 44 -12.58 22.20 2.95
N ALA A 45 -12.02 20.99 2.90
CA ALA A 45 -12.66 19.85 2.24
C ALA A 45 -13.55 19.05 3.20
N ASP A 46 -13.49 19.33 4.50
CA ASP A 46 -14.16 18.54 5.54
C ASP A 46 -13.74 17.06 5.45
N GLU A 47 -12.45 16.81 5.35
CA GLU A 47 -11.89 15.47 5.22
C GLU A 47 -10.90 15.18 6.33
N LYS A 48 -11.05 14.01 6.95
CA LYS A 48 -10.02 13.47 7.85
C LYS A 48 -8.88 12.93 7.00
N VAL A 49 -7.64 13.18 7.42
CA VAL A 49 -6.44 12.79 6.70
C VAL A 49 -5.47 12.09 7.63
N ALA A 50 -4.87 11.00 7.18
CA ALA A 50 -3.81 10.32 7.90
C ALA A 50 -2.68 9.94 6.93
N PHE A 51 -1.45 10.11 7.40
CA PHE A 51 -0.27 9.62 6.70
C PHE A 51 0.24 8.41 7.47
N LEU A 52 0.33 7.28 6.79
CA LEU A 52 0.71 5.99 7.35
C LEU A 52 2.06 5.60 6.77
N LYS A 53 2.99 5.20 7.61
CA LYS A 53 4.38 4.98 7.19
C LYS A 53 4.87 3.59 7.55
N LEU A 54 5.49 2.93 6.57
CA LEU A 54 6.23 1.70 6.73
C LEU A 54 7.60 1.89 6.05
N ASN A 55 8.66 2.05 6.84
CA ASN A 55 9.99 2.38 6.35
C ASN A 55 9.94 3.61 5.42
N THR A 56 10.21 3.44 4.13
CA THR A 56 10.19 4.54 3.15
C THR A 56 8.84 4.70 2.46
N LEU A 57 7.92 3.76 2.65
CA LEU A 57 6.60 3.83 2.04
C LEU A 57 5.67 4.67 2.91
N VAL A 58 5.10 5.71 2.34
CA VAL A 58 4.12 6.56 3.00
C VAL A 58 2.83 6.53 2.18
N ILE A 59 1.73 6.24 2.85
CA ILE A 59 0.40 6.27 2.26
C ILE A 59 -0.38 7.41 2.92
N GLU A 60 -0.91 8.31 2.10
CA GLU A 60 -1.87 9.32 2.57
C GLU A 60 -3.27 8.76 2.32
N THR A 61 -4.06 8.60 3.37
CA THR A 61 -5.46 8.26 3.20
C THR A 61 -6.34 9.43 3.65
N TYR A 62 -7.38 9.71 2.91
CA TYR A 62 -8.26 10.84 3.15
C TYR A 62 -9.71 10.40 2.93
N GLU A 63 -10.55 10.78 3.90
CA GLU A 63 -11.95 10.33 3.92
C GLU A 63 -12.83 11.28 3.13
N ASN A 64 -12.79 11.13 1.81
CA ASN A 64 -13.65 11.92 0.93
C ASN A 64 -14.98 11.24 0.63
N LYS A 65 -15.17 10.00 1.13
CA LYS A 65 -16.37 9.18 0.93
C LYS A 65 -16.72 8.99 -0.56
N ALA A 66 -15.70 9.06 -1.40
CA ALA A 66 -15.83 8.92 -2.85
C ALA A 66 -14.85 7.88 -3.40
N ALA A 67 -14.43 6.93 -2.55
CA ALA A 67 -13.59 5.82 -2.99
C ALA A 67 -14.37 4.95 -3.97
N LYS A 68 -13.79 4.72 -5.14
CA LYS A 68 -14.46 3.98 -6.22
C LYS A 68 -14.58 2.49 -5.95
N MET A 69 -13.86 1.96 -4.98
CA MET A 69 -13.88 0.55 -4.60
C MET A 69 -13.49 -0.37 -5.76
N GLU A 70 -12.50 0.07 -6.54
CA GLU A 70 -11.92 -0.68 -7.65
C GLU A 70 -10.51 -0.19 -7.93
N SER A 71 -9.72 -0.99 -8.64
CA SER A 71 -8.38 -0.59 -9.08
C SER A 71 -8.47 0.54 -10.09
N GLY A 72 -7.54 1.48 -10.00
CA GLY A 72 -7.45 2.60 -10.93
C GLY A 72 -6.35 2.41 -11.97
N ALA A 73 -5.85 3.54 -12.51
CA ALA A 73 -4.76 3.53 -13.48
C ALA A 73 -3.49 2.93 -12.89
N ILE A 74 -3.23 3.16 -11.60
CA ILE A 74 -2.22 2.43 -10.85
C ILE A 74 -2.90 1.20 -10.28
N ASP A 75 -2.49 0.01 -10.75
CA ASP A 75 -3.17 -1.25 -10.41
C ASP A 75 -2.88 -1.72 -8.97
N HIS A 76 -1.63 -1.63 -8.55
CA HIS A 76 -1.25 -2.15 -7.23
C HIS A 76 -0.01 -1.47 -6.67
N ILE A 77 0.20 -1.65 -5.37
CA ILE A 77 1.42 -1.29 -4.67
C ILE A 77 2.08 -2.60 -4.27
N ALA A 78 3.36 -2.78 -4.60
CA ALA A 78 4.10 -3.97 -4.21
C ALA A 78 5.03 -3.65 -3.03
N ILE A 79 4.87 -4.40 -1.95
CA ILE A 79 5.71 -4.29 -0.77
C ILE A 79 6.78 -5.37 -0.85
N ASP A 80 8.04 -4.97 -0.79
CA ASP A 80 9.16 -5.89 -0.80
C ASP A 80 9.23 -6.66 0.52
N VAL A 81 9.39 -7.98 0.45
CA VAL A 81 9.45 -8.84 1.63
C VAL A 81 10.68 -9.74 1.61
N LYS A 82 11.11 -10.16 2.80
CA LYS A 82 12.28 -11.03 2.97
C LYS A 82 11.97 -12.50 2.77
N ASP A 83 10.80 -12.95 3.21
CA ASP A 83 10.40 -14.34 3.17
C ASP A 83 8.91 -14.42 2.84
N ILE A 84 8.62 -14.63 1.56
CA ILE A 84 7.25 -14.58 1.05
C ILE A 84 6.36 -15.68 1.65
N GLU A 85 6.91 -16.88 1.87
CA GLU A 85 6.12 -17.97 2.43
C GLU A 85 5.68 -17.64 3.86
N LYS A 86 6.57 -17.05 4.64
CA LYS A 86 6.28 -16.65 6.01
C LYS A 86 5.28 -15.49 6.04
N VAL A 87 5.44 -14.51 5.16
CA VAL A 87 4.50 -13.39 5.05
C VAL A 87 3.12 -13.89 4.65
N TYR A 88 3.06 -14.82 3.71
CA TYR A 88 1.81 -15.44 3.27
C TYR A 88 1.06 -16.07 4.46
N GLU A 89 1.78 -16.84 5.27
CA GLU A 89 1.22 -17.45 6.48
C GLU A 89 0.73 -16.41 7.48
N MET A 90 1.54 -15.40 7.75
CA MET A 90 1.18 -14.33 8.70
C MET A 90 -0.04 -13.53 8.25
N ILE A 91 -0.12 -13.19 6.96
CA ILE A 91 -1.26 -12.48 6.39
C ILE A 91 -2.52 -13.33 6.48
N GLY A 92 -2.40 -14.64 6.23
CA GLY A 92 -3.51 -15.57 6.37
C GLY A 92 -4.04 -15.63 7.81
N GLU A 93 -3.14 -15.71 8.79
CA GLU A 93 -3.49 -15.73 10.22
C GLU A 93 -4.16 -14.44 10.67
N ALA A 94 -3.74 -13.31 10.08
CA ALA A 94 -4.35 -12.01 10.38
C ALA A 94 -5.72 -11.81 9.70
N GLY A 95 -6.16 -12.77 8.88
CA GLY A 95 -7.45 -12.71 8.20
C GLY A 95 -7.50 -11.69 7.06
N LEU A 96 -6.34 -11.28 6.53
CA LEU A 96 -6.28 -10.24 5.51
C LEU A 96 -6.28 -10.77 4.07
N ASN A 97 -6.09 -12.08 3.87
CA ASN A 97 -6.13 -12.67 2.54
C ASN A 97 -7.58 -13.03 2.17
N THR A 98 -8.42 -12.03 2.04
CA THR A 98 -9.86 -12.20 1.81
C THR A 98 -10.19 -12.73 0.42
N THR A 99 -9.33 -12.48 -0.55
CA THR A 99 -9.50 -12.97 -1.93
C THR A 99 -8.94 -14.36 -2.13
N LYS A 100 -8.31 -14.93 -1.09
CA LYS A 100 -7.76 -16.29 -1.09
C LYS A 100 -6.73 -16.51 -2.18
N ASP A 101 -5.88 -15.53 -2.40
CA ASP A 101 -4.77 -15.66 -3.33
C ASP A 101 -3.72 -16.66 -2.81
N THR A 102 -2.90 -17.16 -3.70
CA THR A 102 -1.80 -18.08 -3.40
C THR A 102 -0.49 -17.48 -3.86
N VAL A 103 0.63 -18.02 -3.39
CA VAL A 103 1.94 -17.56 -3.82
C VAL A 103 2.18 -17.97 -5.28
N HIS A 104 2.50 -16.99 -6.11
CA HIS A 104 2.79 -17.14 -7.54
C HIS A 104 4.28 -16.98 -7.77
N PHE A 105 4.75 -17.54 -8.88
CA PHE A 105 6.14 -17.40 -9.33
C PHE A 105 6.17 -16.89 -10.77
N LEU A 106 7.10 -15.94 -11.03
CA LEU A 106 7.42 -15.48 -12.38
C LEU A 106 8.94 -15.49 -12.56
N PRO A 107 9.44 -15.86 -13.75
CA PRO A 107 10.89 -15.93 -13.99
C PRO A 107 11.51 -14.58 -14.30
N PHE A 108 11.17 -13.56 -13.52
CA PHE A 108 11.68 -12.20 -13.68
C PHE A 108 12.98 -12.04 -12.89
N TRP A 109 13.83 -11.09 -13.31
CA TRP A 109 15.11 -10.80 -12.68
C TRP A 109 16.05 -12.01 -12.78
N GLU A 110 17.08 -12.08 -11.98
CA GLU A 110 18.08 -13.15 -12.08
C GLU A 110 17.52 -14.54 -11.74
N ASN A 111 16.78 -14.63 -10.67
CA ASN A 111 16.36 -15.92 -10.12
C ASN A 111 14.86 -16.08 -9.98
N GLY A 112 14.10 -15.12 -10.51
CA GLY A 112 12.65 -15.14 -10.40
C GLY A 112 12.14 -14.29 -9.25
N VAL A 113 10.83 -14.22 -9.15
CA VAL A 113 10.12 -13.45 -8.11
C VAL A 113 8.92 -14.28 -7.66
N LYS A 114 8.64 -14.26 -6.36
CA LYS A 114 7.43 -14.86 -5.80
C LYS A 114 6.58 -13.76 -5.18
N PHE A 115 5.27 -13.86 -5.36
CA PHE A 115 4.37 -12.81 -4.90
C PHE A 115 2.96 -13.33 -4.68
N PHE A 116 2.19 -12.60 -3.87
CA PHE A 116 0.75 -12.75 -3.76
C PHE A 116 0.14 -11.38 -3.49
N THR A 117 -1.18 -11.25 -3.72
CA THR A 117 -1.88 -9.98 -3.63
C THR A 117 -3.09 -10.08 -2.71
N ILE A 118 -3.25 -9.09 -1.84
CA ILE A 118 -4.46 -8.95 -1.02
C ILE A 118 -5.21 -7.69 -1.42
N GLU A 119 -6.42 -7.57 -0.93
CA GLU A 119 -7.28 -6.43 -1.19
C GLU A 119 -7.48 -5.63 0.09
N GLY A 120 -7.18 -4.33 0.05
CA GLY A 120 -7.44 -3.44 1.16
C GLY A 120 -8.91 -3.05 1.25
N PRO A 121 -9.28 -2.27 2.28
CA PRO A 121 -10.69 -1.92 2.54
C PRO A 121 -11.32 -1.03 1.47
N ASN A 122 -10.52 -0.40 0.64
CA ASN A 122 -11.00 0.41 -0.48
C ASN A 122 -10.85 -0.31 -1.82
N LYS A 123 -10.65 -1.63 -1.76
CA LYS A 123 -10.36 -2.52 -2.88
C LYS A 123 -9.05 -2.20 -3.60
N GLU A 124 -8.18 -1.46 -2.93
CA GLU A 124 -6.82 -1.28 -3.41
C GLU A 124 -6.07 -2.60 -3.34
N LYS A 125 -5.27 -2.87 -4.34
CA LYS A 125 -4.44 -4.08 -4.37
C LYS A 125 -3.10 -3.83 -3.70
N VAL A 126 -2.78 -4.67 -2.73
CA VAL A 126 -1.49 -4.66 -2.04
C VAL A 126 -0.81 -6.00 -2.31
N GLU A 127 0.27 -5.94 -3.06
CA GLU A 127 1.07 -7.11 -3.41
C GLU A 127 2.25 -7.23 -2.43
N PHE A 128 2.57 -8.46 -2.06
CA PHE A 128 3.80 -8.76 -1.33
C PHE A 128 4.69 -9.54 -2.28
N SER A 129 5.94 -9.13 -2.42
CA SER A 129 6.82 -9.64 -3.47
C SER A 129 8.24 -9.83 -2.96
N GLN A 130 8.84 -10.98 -3.30
CA GLN A 130 10.21 -11.30 -2.93
C GLN A 130 11.03 -11.60 -4.19
N TYR A 131 12.15 -10.89 -4.36
CA TYR A 131 13.16 -11.26 -5.34
C TYR A 131 13.91 -12.48 -4.85
N LEU A 132 14.05 -13.52 -5.68
CA LEU A 132 14.74 -14.75 -5.32
C LEU A 132 16.23 -14.71 -5.59
#